data_f269c5840caa7f3012e6a7d9ad55fc3b
#
_entry.id   f269c5840caa7f3012e6a7d9ad55fc3b
#
_cell.length_a   1.000
_cell.length_b   1.000
_cell.length_c   1.000
_cell.angle_alpha   90.00
_cell.angle_beta   90.00
_cell.angle_gamma   90.00
#
_symmetry.space_group_name_H-M   'P 1'
#
loop_
_entity.id
_entity.type
_entity.pdbx_description
1 polymer ?
#
loop_
_entity_poly.entity_id
_entity_poly.type
_entity_poly.pdbx_seq_one_letter_code
_entity_poly.pdbx_strand_id
1 'polypeptide(L)'
;VGYQHFGLVLAMKNGKIFVVPMSGNSSAYHRAYDPVSHMGKRHLMRLPEIEGLNKASVLFLNDAKWINSARVIDVKAHIDPNSHLFDKIKKCVMQMML
;
A
#
# COMPACT_ATOMS: atom_id res chain seq x y z
N VAL A 1 23.11 -5.40 -1.75
CA VAL A 1 22.61 -5.13 -0.43
C VAL A 1 21.09 -5.32 -0.44
N GLY A 2 20.66 -6.40 0.18
CA GLY A 2 19.27 -6.80 0.09
C GLY A 2 18.36 -6.18 1.15
N TYR A 3 17.94 -4.94 0.96
CA TYR A 3 16.81 -4.46 1.73
C TYR A 3 15.54 -5.06 1.17
N GLN A 4 14.81 -5.78 2.00
CA GLN A 4 13.47 -6.21 1.66
C GLN A 4 12.50 -5.08 2.01
N HIS A 5 11.72 -4.68 1.00
CA HIS A 5 10.67 -3.69 1.18
C HIS A 5 9.32 -4.38 1.04
N PHE A 6 8.37 -3.94 1.84
CA PHE A 6 6.99 -4.39 1.71
C PHE A 6 6.25 -3.45 0.76
N GLY A 7 5.28 -4.01 0.06
CA GLY A 7 4.41 -3.25 -0.81
C GLY A 7 3.07 -3.92 -1.01
N LEU A 8 2.08 -3.13 -1.38
CA LEU A 8 0.75 -3.62 -1.72
C LEU A 8 0.62 -3.67 -3.24
N VAL A 9 0.29 -4.83 -3.78
CA VAL A 9 0.06 -5.02 -5.21
C VAL A 9 -1.38 -4.68 -5.54
N LEU A 10 -1.58 -3.68 -6.40
CA LEU A 10 -2.91 -3.26 -6.85
C LEU A 10 -3.31 -3.83 -8.20
N ALA A 11 -2.35 -4.16 -9.04
CA ALA A 11 -2.62 -4.67 -10.37
C ALA A 11 -1.48 -5.52 -10.89
N MET A 12 -1.78 -6.40 -11.83
CA MET A 12 -0.79 -7.24 -12.51
C MET A 12 -1.06 -7.20 -14.01
N LYS A 13 -0.01 -7.01 -14.80
CA LYS A 13 -0.16 -6.95 -16.26
C LYS A 13 1.18 -7.26 -16.95
N ASN A 14 1.17 -8.22 -17.85
CA ASN A 14 2.32 -8.53 -18.72
C ASN A 14 3.63 -8.77 -17.95
N GLY A 15 3.56 -9.55 -16.86
CA GLY A 15 4.73 -9.87 -16.04
C GLY A 15 5.21 -8.73 -15.15
N LYS A 16 4.44 -7.66 -15.05
CA LYS A 16 4.69 -6.53 -14.15
C LYS A 16 3.60 -6.42 -13.11
N ILE A 17 3.94 -5.84 -11.98
CA ILE A 17 3.00 -5.54 -10.90
C ILE A 17 3.02 -4.06 -10.58
N PHE A 18 1.85 -3.51 -10.26
CA PHE A 18 1.73 -2.13 -9.79
C PHE A 18 1.72 -2.16 -8.27
N VAL A 19 2.76 -1.58 -7.66
CA VAL A 19 3.04 -1.71 -6.23
C VAL A 19 3.01 -0.35 -5.55
N VAL A 20 2.34 -0.31 -4.41
CA VAL A 20 2.39 0.83 -3.49
C VAL A 20 3.31 0.45 -2.35
N PRO A 21 4.46 1.13 -2.17
CA PRO A 21 5.35 0.85 -1.05
C PRO A 21 4.67 1.09 0.29
N MET A 22 5.07 0.34 1.30
CA MET A 22 4.50 0.46 2.64
C MET A 22 5.57 0.35 3.71
N SER A 23 5.29 0.91 4.89
CA SER A 23 6.18 0.90 6.04
C SER A 23 5.40 0.70 7.33
N GLY A 24 6.01 0.02 8.30
CA GLY A 24 5.47 -0.10 9.65
C GLY A 24 5.96 0.99 10.61
N ASN A 25 6.50 2.09 10.11
CA ASN A 25 7.01 3.19 10.93
C ASN A 25 5.88 3.92 11.65
N SER A 26 5.91 3.94 12.99
CA SER A 26 4.86 4.54 13.79
C SER A 26 4.74 6.07 13.61
N SER A 27 5.86 6.75 13.41
CA SER A 27 5.85 8.20 13.17
C SER A 27 5.13 8.55 11.87
N ALA A 28 5.41 7.81 10.79
CA ALA A 28 4.72 7.98 9.53
C ALA A 28 3.24 7.65 9.66
N TYR A 29 2.89 6.62 10.44
CA TYR A 29 1.51 6.22 10.67
C TYR A 29 0.68 7.35 11.30
N HIS A 30 1.22 8.03 12.30
CA HIS A 30 0.49 9.11 12.97
C HIS A 30 0.22 10.31 12.07
N ARG A 31 1.07 10.56 11.08
CA ARG A 31 0.92 11.66 10.13
C ARG A 31 0.08 11.32 8.90
N ALA A 32 -0.14 10.03 8.66
CA ALA A 32 -0.78 9.55 7.46
C ALA A 32 -2.29 9.82 7.46
N TYR A 33 -2.85 9.91 6.25
CA TYR A 33 -4.29 10.00 6.05
C TYR A 33 -4.99 8.77 6.60
N ASP A 34 -5.98 9.02 7.45
CA ASP A 34 -6.84 7.98 8.02
C ASP A 34 -8.14 7.92 7.20
N PRO A 35 -8.43 6.81 6.52
CA PRO A 35 -9.64 6.71 5.70
C PRO A 35 -10.94 6.70 6.51
N VAL A 36 -10.86 6.49 7.84
CA VAL A 36 -12.03 6.54 8.72
C VAL A 36 -12.34 7.97 9.15
N SER A 37 -11.35 8.69 9.68
CA SER A 37 -11.53 10.07 10.14
C SER A 37 -11.38 11.14 9.06
N HIS A 38 -10.85 10.76 7.91
CA HIS A 38 -10.51 11.67 6.79
C HIS A 38 -9.50 12.75 7.15
N MET A 39 -8.67 12.48 8.16
CA MET A 39 -7.61 13.40 8.62
C MET A 39 -6.24 12.89 8.19
N GLY A 40 -5.27 13.81 8.06
CA GLY A 40 -3.89 13.48 7.79
C GLY A 40 -3.43 13.80 6.37
N LYS A 41 -2.14 13.49 6.09
CA LYS A 41 -1.52 13.77 4.79
C LYS A 41 -1.91 12.71 3.76
N ARG A 42 -2.53 13.12 2.66
CA ARG A 42 -3.12 12.22 1.68
C ARG A 42 -2.13 11.40 0.86
N HIS A 43 -0.87 11.82 0.76
CA HIS A 43 0.15 11.00 0.07
C HIS A 43 0.63 9.81 0.92
N LEU A 44 0.28 9.79 2.21
CA LEU A 44 0.52 8.69 3.14
C LEU A 44 -0.84 8.21 3.63
N MET A 45 -1.17 6.97 3.40
CA MET A 45 -2.47 6.42 3.81
C MET A 45 -2.27 5.31 4.83
N ARG A 46 -3.04 5.36 5.93
CA ARG A 46 -3.04 4.28 6.92
C ARG A 46 -3.68 3.03 6.35
N LEU A 47 -2.96 1.91 6.50
CA LEU A 47 -3.49 0.59 6.24
C LEU A 47 -3.73 -0.07 7.60
N PRO A 48 -4.97 -0.42 7.96
CA PRO A 48 -5.25 -1.07 9.24
C PRO A 48 -4.60 -2.46 9.30
N GLU A 49 -4.53 -3.03 10.50
CA GLU A 49 -4.06 -4.39 10.65
C GLU A 49 -4.96 -5.34 9.87
N ILE A 50 -4.33 -6.18 9.07
CA ILE A 50 -5.01 -7.22 8.31
C ILE A 50 -4.38 -8.56 8.65
N GLU A 51 -5.13 -9.65 8.46
CA GLU A 51 -4.64 -10.99 8.71
C GLU A 51 -3.37 -11.24 7.88
N GLY A 52 -2.31 -11.74 8.53
CA GLY A 52 -1.01 -11.97 7.91
C GLY A 52 -0.01 -10.85 8.07
N LEU A 53 -0.43 -9.66 8.52
CA LEU A 53 0.47 -8.57 8.90
C LEU A 53 0.43 -8.38 10.41
N ASN A 54 1.61 -8.23 11.01
CA ASN A 54 1.74 -8.17 12.47
C ASN A 54 1.41 -6.80 13.06
N LYS A 55 1.30 -5.77 12.24
CA LYS A 55 1.02 -4.41 12.69
C LYS A 55 0.45 -3.56 11.56
N ALA A 56 -0.23 -2.49 11.94
CA ALA A 56 -0.71 -1.49 11.01
C ALA A 56 0.45 -0.85 10.25
N SER A 57 0.21 -0.47 9.02
CA SER A 57 1.22 0.03 8.11
C SER A 57 0.77 1.32 7.43
N VAL A 58 1.71 2.00 6.78
CA VAL A 58 1.47 3.20 6.00
C VAL A 58 1.79 2.93 4.55
N LEU A 59 0.90 3.32 3.67
CA LEU A 59 1.08 3.25 2.22
C LEU A 59 1.62 4.59 1.71
N PHE A 60 2.68 4.52 0.90
CA PHE A 60 3.27 5.70 0.23
C PHE A 60 2.66 5.83 -1.16
N LEU A 61 1.52 6.51 -1.25
CA LEU A 61 0.71 6.54 -2.47
C LEU A 61 1.40 7.20 -3.65
N ASN A 62 2.20 8.24 -3.40
CA ASN A 62 2.91 8.95 -4.46
C ASN A 62 4.14 8.21 -4.98
N ASP A 63 4.55 7.12 -4.34
CA ASP A 63 5.65 6.27 -4.79
C ASP A 63 5.19 5.00 -5.49
N ALA A 64 3.90 4.88 -5.76
CA ALA A 64 3.34 3.74 -6.49
C ALA A 64 3.95 3.65 -7.89
N LYS A 65 4.32 2.44 -8.30
CA LYS A 65 4.98 2.22 -9.60
C LYS A 65 4.84 0.79 -10.09
N TRP A 66 5.06 0.62 -11.38
CA TRP A 66 5.18 -0.71 -11.98
C TRP A 66 6.59 -1.26 -11.79
N ILE A 67 6.69 -2.50 -11.36
CA ILE A 67 7.95 -3.24 -11.25
C ILE A 67 7.81 -4.62 -11.86
N ASN A 68 8.94 -5.26 -12.17
CA ASN A 68 8.94 -6.63 -12.67
C ASN A 68 8.47 -7.59 -11.58
N SER A 69 7.55 -8.49 -11.90
CA SER A 69 7.00 -9.46 -10.95
C SER A 69 8.05 -10.42 -10.37
N ALA A 70 9.18 -10.61 -11.06
CA ALA A 70 10.28 -11.43 -10.56
C ALA A 70 10.94 -10.87 -9.30
N ARG A 71 10.67 -9.61 -8.96
CA ARG A 71 11.17 -8.99 -7.72
C ARG A 71 10.36 -9.36 -6.47
N VAL A 72 9.22 -10.00 -6.65
CA VAL A 72 8.40 -10.46 -5.52
C VAL A 72 9.07 -11.69 -4.89
N ILE A 73 9.36 -11.58 -3.59
CA ILE A 73 10.02 -12.67 -2.85
C ILE A 73 8.96 -13.52 -2.14
N ASP A 74 7.96 -12.89 -1.53
CA ASP A 74 6.97 -13.57 -0.71
C ASP A 74 5.69 -12.76 -0.59
N VAL A 75 4.60 -13.45 -0.32
CA VAL A 75 3.29 -12.85 -0.07
C VAL A 75 2.95 -13.02 1.41
N LYS A 76 2.77 -11.93 2.13
CA LYS A 76 2.52 -11.94 3.57
C LYS A 76 1.03 -11.90 3.93
N ALA A 77 0.21 -11.27 3.10
CA ALA A 77 -1.20 -11.10 3.37
C ALA A 77 -1.96 -10.78 2.09
N HIS A 78 -3.28 -10.83 2.17
CA HIS A 78 -4.16 -10.49 1.07
C HIS A 78 -5.23 -9.51 1.52
N ILE A 79 -5.62 -8.61 0.61
CA ILE A 79 -6.80 -7.77 0.76
C ILE A 79 -7.76 -8.19 -0.35
N ASP A 80 -9.02 -8.45 0.01
CA ASP A 80 -10.03 -8.81 -0.98
C ASP A 80 -10.16 -7.67 -2.01
N PRO A 81 -9.91 -7.94 -3.31
CA PRO A 81 -10.00 -6.90 -4.34
C PRO A 81 -11.42 -6.34 -4.54
N ASN A 82 -12.43 -7.01 -3.98
CA ASN A 82 -13.81 -6.52 -4.01
C ASN A 82 -14.20 -5.76 -2.74
N SER A 83 -13.27 -5.60 -1.79
CA SER A 83 -13.55 -4.89 -0.54
C SER A 83 -13.56 -3.37 -0.72
N HIS A 84 -14.25 -2.70 0.20
CA HIS A 84 -14.26 -1.24 0.27
C HIS A 84 -12.86 -0.68 0.52
N LEU A 85 -12.06 -1.37 1.33
CA LEU A 85 -10.69 -0.95 1.62
C LEU A 85 -9.85 -0.92 0.34
N PHE A 86 -9.89 -1.98 -0.46
CA PHE A 86 -9.14 -2.07 -1.70
C PHE A 86 -9.57 -0.97 -2.69
N ASP A 87 -10.87 -0.76 -2.84
CA ASP A 87 -11.42 0.28 -3.70
C ASP A 87 -10.95 1.68 -3.26
N LYS A 88 -10.98 1.94 -1.95
CA LYS A 88 -10.53 3.21 -1.39
C LYS A 88 -9.05 3.46 -1.66
N ILE A 89 -8.21 2.43 -1.50
CA ILE A 89 -6.77 2.53 -1.79
C ILE A 89 -6.56 2.87 -3.26
N LYS A 90 -7.22 2.17 -4.17
CA LYS A 90 -7.12 2.42 -5.62
C LYS A 90 -7.49 3.86 -5.95
N LYS A 91 -8.59 4.36 -5.40
CA LYS A 91 -9.04 5.74 -5.65
C LYS A 91 -8.03 6.76 -5.13
N CYS A 92 -7.48 6.53 -3.94
CA CYS A 92 -6.47 7.44 -3.39
C CYS A 92 -5.19 7.45 -4.23
N VAL A 93 -4.73 6.29 -4.70
CA VAL A 93 -3.57 6.20 -5.59
C VAL A 93 -3.83 6.96 -6.90
N MET A 94 -5.00 6.77 -7.49
CA MET A 94 -5.35 7.45 -8.74
C MET A 94 -5.36 8.98 -8.57
N GLN A 95 -5.87 9.47 -7.45
CA GLN A 95 -5.86 10.90 -7.14
C GLN A 95 -4.44 11.46 -7.00
N MET A 96 -3.52 10.67 -6.44
CA MET A 96 -2.13 11.10 -6.29
C MET A 96 -1.35 11.08 -7.61
N MET A 97 -1.71 10.18 -8.53
CA MET A 97 -1.00 10.01 -9.81
C MET A 97 -1.51 10.96 -10.89
N LEU A 98 -2.62 11.58 -10.70
CA LEU A 98 -3.22 12.55 -11.61
C LEU A 98 -2.92 13.96 -11.10
#